data_63eb97aeaa334ef4f6a5e7ba032c5dbe
#
_entry.id   63eb97aeaa334ef4f6a5e7ba032c5dbe
#
_cell.length_a   1.000
_cell.length_b   1.000
_cell.length_c   1.000
_cell.angle_alpha   90.00
_cell.angle_beta   90.00
_cell.angle_gamma   90.00
#
_symmetry.space_group_name_H-M   'P 1'
#
loop_
_entity.id
_entity.type
_entity.pdbx_description
1 polymer ?
#
loop_
_entity_poly.entity_id
_entity_poly.type
_entity_poly.pdbx_seq_one_letter_code
_entity_poly.pdbx_strand_id
1 'polypeptide(L)'
;MVQILRIGVKMVETKNSNNLLPISETLFIPLVARATETARDNPIISDEKSVEILKTINLDDKITDGGMISTLGILSRTKVIDDEVKRILSQDKNATIVNLGAGLDTRITRVDNGLLKWYDLDFPDVIKFRSQFFSENERIQTIPKSVLDTTWTEQIHFDKNSKVVIIAEGLLMYFSENDVSKILTLLAREFPRAHMFFDVVHSYFINKKISSTFLWGINNAKEIEKLHPAVELIQSWSAGNLLKERQPMILRLLNILPATKNRSQILHIQFKQ
;
A
#
# COMPACT_ATOMS: atom_id res chain seq x y z
N MET A 1 0.05 26.05 -1.49
CA MET A 1 -1.00 25.69 -0.50
C MET A 1 -1.64 24.41 -1.00
N VAL A 2 -1.14 23.26 -0.53
CA VAL A 2 -1.62 21.93 -0.95
C VAL A 2 -2.99 21.74 -0.33
N GLN A 3 -4.01 21.65 -1.17
CA GLN A 3 -5.36 21.35 -0.75
C GLN A 3 -5.41 19.88 -0.34
N ILE A 4 -5.26 19.61 0.97
CA ILE A 4 -5.44 18.28 1.55
C ILE A 4 -6.90 17.92 1.30
N LEU A 5 -7.13 16.96 0.41
CA LEU A 5 -8.44 16.34 0.22
C LEU A 5 -8.88 15.74 1.57
N ARG A 6 -9.78 16.46 2.25
CA ARG A 6 -10.46 15.97 3.45
C ARG A 6 -11.46 14.89 3.04
N ILE A 7 -10.98 13.67 2.88
CA ILE A 7 -11.84 12.49 2.79
C ILE A 7 -12.18 12.14 4.24
N GLY A 8 -13.45 12.26 4.61
CA GLY A 8 -14.03 11.80 5.87
C GLY A 8 -13.06 11.71 7.05
N VAL A 9 -12.58 12.87 7.55
CA VAL A 9 -11.72 12.87 8.73
C VAL A 9 -12.63 12.66 9.94
N LYS A 10 -12.56 11.49 10.56
CA LYS A 10 -13.15 11.24 11.88
C LYS A 10 -12.08 11.29 12.96
N MET A 11 -12.51 11.69 14.13
CA MET A 11 -11.69 11.65 15.33
C MET A 11 -11.75 10.22 15.88
N VAL A 12 -10.62 9.55 15.96
CA VAL A 12 -10.52 8.18 16.51
C VAL A 12 -9.90 8.24 17.89
N GLU A 13 -10.63 7.75 18.89
CA GLU A 13 -10.11 7.55 20.24
C GLU A 13 -9.45 6.17 20.34
N THR A 14 -8.27 6.13 20.91
CA THR A 14 -7.70 4.87 21.37
C THR A 14 -8.04 4.66 22.84
N LYS A 15 -8.30 3.42 23.25
CA LYS A 15 -8.66 3.07 24.65
C LYS A 15 -7.66 3.58 25.68
N ASN A 16 -6.44 3.94 25.26
CA ASN A 16 -5.34 4.34 26.15
C ASN A 16 -4.92 5.81 26.01
N SER A 17 -5.57 6.62 25.18
CA SER A 17 -5.22 8.04 25.04
C SER A 17 -6.46 8.89 24.82
N ASN A 18 -6.61 9.96 25.61
CA ASN A 18 -7.65 11.00 25.44
C ASN A 18 -7.35 11.91 24.23
N ASN A 19 -6.51 11.52 23.30
CA ASN A 19 -6.11 12.32 22.14
C ASN A 19 -6.86 11.87 20.89
N LEU A 20 -7.83 12.68 20.50
CA LEU A 20 -8.50 12.57 19.20
C LEU A 20 -7.54 13.03 18.10
N LEU A 21 -7.17 12.13 17.18
CA LEU A 21 -6.38 12.49 16.00
C LEU A 21 -7.27 12.50 14.75
N PRO A 22 -7.12 13.49 13.86
CA PRO A 22 -7.87 13.56 12.62
C PRO A 22 -7.32 12.56 11.60
N ILE A 23 -7.80 11.32 11.65
CA ILE A 23 -7.33 10.23 10.79
C ILE A 23 -8.42 9.85 9.78
N SER A 24 -8.01 9.61 8.54
CA SER A 24 -8.92 9.17 7.49
C SER A 24 -9.49 7.77 7.77
N GLU A 25 -10.80 7.60 7.62
CA GLU A 25 -11.46 6.29 7.73
C GLU A 25 -10.89 5.25 6.77
N THR A 26 -10.38 5.70 5.62
CA THR A 26 -9.76 4.82 4.61
C THR A 26 -8.54 4.06 5.12
N LEU A 27 -7.90 4.55 6.20
CA LEU A 27 -6.78 3.90 6.85
C LEU A 27 -7.17 2.55 7.49
N PHE A 28 -8.42 2.44 7.97
CA PHE A 28 -8.91 1.27 8.68
C PHE A 28 -9.46 0.18 7.77
N ILE A 29 -9.92 0.52 6.57
CA ILE A 29 -10.53 -0.45 5.63
C ILE A 29 -9.57 -1.62 5.34
N PRO A 30 -8.29 -1.41 4.96
CA PRO A 30 -7.35 -2.51 4.76
C PRO A 30 -7.04 -3.30 6.04
N LEU A 31 -7.01 -2.62 7.19
CA LEU A 31 -6.77 -3.25 8.48
C LEU A 31 -7.91 -4.21 8.83
N VAL A 32 -9.17 -3.75 8.73
CA VAL A 32 -10.37 -4.57 8.97
C VAL A 32 -10.43 -5.77 8.02
N ALA A 33 -10.15 -5.54 6.73
CA ALA A 33 -10.14 -6.61 5.74
C ALA A 33 -9.13 -7.74 6.09
N ARG A 34 -7.90 -7.39 6.48
CA ARG A 34 -6.88 -8.36 6.87
C ARG A 34 -7.21 -9.06 8.19
N ALA A 35 -7.70 -8.34 9.18
CA ALA A 35 -8.11 -8.93 10.45
C ALA A 35 -9.29 -9.90 10.30
N THR A 36 -10.29 -9.53 9.49
CA THR A 36 -11.44 -10.39 9.18
C THR A 36 -11.00 -11.66 8.44
N GLU A 37 -10.06 -11.54 7.51
CA GLU A 37 -9.52 -12.72 6.81
C GLU A 37 -8.74 -13.63 7.76
N THR A 38 -7.96 -13.06 8.67
CA THR A 38 -7.16 -13.81 9.67
C THR A 38 -8.04 -14.68 10.58
N ALA A 39 -9.28 -14.25 10.85
CA ALA A 39 -10.23 -14.98 11.69
C ALA A 39 -10.90 -16.17 10.98
N ARG A 40 -10.61 -16.45 9.71
CA ARG A 40 -11.18 -17.58 8.96
C ARG A 40 -10.44 -18.88 9.24
N ASP A 41 -11.09 -20.01 9.09
CA ASP A 41 -10.48 -21.34 9.25
C ASP A 41 -9.31 -21.58 8.28
N ASN A 42 -9.40 -21.05 7.05
CA ASN A 42 -8.37 -21.16 6.02
C ASN A 42 -8.02 -19.76 5.49
N PRO A 43 -7.27 -18.96 6.24
CA PRO A 43 -6.97 -17.59 5.85
C PRO A 43 -5.98 -17.55 4.66
N ILE A 44 -6.22 -16.65 3.70
CA ILE A 44 -5.28 -16.34 2.63
C ILE A 44 -4.06 -15.60 3.17
N ILE A 45 -4.30 -14.76 4.19
CA ILE A 45 -3.31 -13.97 4.90
C ILE A 45 -3.60 -14.13 6.39
N SER A 46 -2.56 -14.44 7.17
CA SER A 46 -2.59 -14.37 8.63
C SER A 46 -1.91 -13.08 9.06
N ASP A 47 -2.66 -12.18 9.68
CA ASP A 47 -2.23 -10.85 10.13
C ASP A 47 -2.69 -10.59 11.57
N GLU A 48 -2.02 -11.26 12.51
CA GLU A 48 -2.33 -11.17 13.94
C GLU A 48 -2.19 -9.73 14.46
N LYS A 49 -1.27 -8.94 13.84
CA LYS A 49 -1.08 -7.55 14.24
C LYS A 49 -2.28 -6.68 13.88
N SER A 50 -2.94 -6.93 12.74
CA SER A 50 -4.20 -6.26 12.41
C SER A 50 -5.30 -6.58 13.44
N VAL A 51 -5.38 -7.83 13.89
CA VAL A 51 -6.35 -8.25 14.93
C VAL A 51 -6.03 -7.56 16.26
N GLU A 52 -4.75 -7.52 16.67
CA GLU A 52 -4.29 -6.84 17.88
C GLU A 52 -4.68 -5.34 17.85
N ILE A 53 -4.35 -4.64 16.77
CA ILE A 53 -4.65 -3.22 16.61
C ILE A 53 -6.16 -2.97 16.75
N LEU A 54 -7.00 -3.76 16.05
CA LEU A 54 -8.46 -3.59 16.12
C LEU A 54 -9.03 -3.81 17.51
N LYS A 55 -8.41 -4.65 18.35
CA LYS A 55 -8.83 -4.82 19.75
C LYS A 55 -8.53 -3.62 20.63
N THR A 56 -7.57 -2.77 20.24
CA THR A 56 -7.12 -1.61 21.04
C THR A 56 -7.80 -0.32 20.63
N ILE A 57 -8.30 -0.21 19.41
CA ILE A 57 -9.01 0.95 18.90
C ILE A 57 -10.52 0.76 19.01
N ASN A 58 -11.22 1.86 19.25
CA ASN A 58 -12.70 1.88 19.26
C ASN A 58 -13.17 2.39 17.90
N LEU A 59 -13.32 1.47 16.92
CA LEU A 59 -13.85 1.83 15.61
C LEU A 59 -15.37 2.04 15.68
N ASP A 60 -15.86 3.03 14.92
CA ASP A 60 -17.29 3.14 14.64
C ASP A 60 -17.75 1.89 13.86
N ASP A 61 -18.86 1.27 14.26
CA ASP A 61 -19.42 0.08 13.61
C ASP A 61 -19.72 0.26 12.12
N LYS A 62 -19.69 1.51 11.64
CA LYS A 62 -19.83 1.86 10.22
C LYS A 62 -18.57 1.62 9.40
N ILE A 63 -17.40 1.51 10.06
CA ILE A 63 -16.15 1.20 9.37
C ILE A 63 -16.11 -0.29 9.10
N THR A 64 -16.29 -0.64 7.85
CA THR A 64 -16.27 -2.03 7.35
C THR A 64 -15.02 -2.29 6.52
N ASP A 65 -14.89 -3.50 6.03
CA ASP A 65 -13.84 -3.91 5.06
C ASP A 65 -14.04 -3.32 3.65
N GLY A 66 -14.99 -2.41 3.48
CA GLY A 66 -15.34 -1.79 2.19
C GLY A 66 -16.13 -2.70 1.25
N GLY A 67 -16.61 -3.85 1.75
CA GLY A 67 -17.38 -4.85 0.99
C GLY A 67 -16.50 -5.80 0.18
N MET A 68 -17.11 -6.86 -0.34
CA MET A 68 -16.44 -8.01 -0.94
C MET A 68 -15.41 -7.64 -2.02
N ILE A 69 -15.73 -6.71 -2.92
CA ILE A 69 -14.83 -6.33 -4.02
C ILE A 69 -13.59 -5.62 -3.49
N SER A 70 -13.77 -4.72 -2.52
CA SER A 70 -12.69 -4.02 -1.85
C SER A 70 -11.81 -5.00 -1.07
N THR A 71 -12.42 -5.86 -0.26
CA THR A 71 -11.74 -6.92 0.49
C THR A 71 -10.89 -7.80 -0.39
N LEU A 72 -11.44 -8.33 -1.50
CA LEU A 72 -10.68 -9.15 -2.45
C LEU A 72 -9.51 -8.38 -3.07
N GLY A 73 -9.70 -7.10 -3.40
CA GLY A 73 -8.65 -6.24 -3.90
C GLY A 73 -7.52 -6.06 -2.87
N ILE A 74 -7.88 -5.76 -1.63
CA ILE A 74 -6.94 -5.58 -0.51
C ILE A 74 -6.16 -6.87 -0.25
N LEU A 75 -6.84 -8.01 -0.09
CA LEU A 75 -6.19 -9.28 0.17
C LEU A 75 -5.28 -9.71 -1.00
N SER A 76 -5.72 -9.47 -2.24
CA SER A 76 -4.91 -9.76 -3.43
C SER A 76 -3.60 -8.98 -3.45
N ARG A 77 -3.66 -7.65 -3.24
CA ARG A 77 -2.45 -6.82 -3.26
C ARG A 77 -1.54 -7.12 -2.08
N THR A 78 -2.11 -7.29 -0.87
CA THR A 78 -1.33 -7.66 0.31
C THR A 78 -0.58 -8.97 0.08
N LYS A 79 -1.28 -10.02 -0.39
CA LYS A 79 -0.65 -11.33 -0.64
C LYS A 79 0.46 -11.25 -1.70
N VAL A 80 0.17 -10.62 -2.84
CA VAL A 80 1.16 -10.51 -3.93
C VAL A 80 2.39 -9.75 -3.47
N ILE A 81 2.21 -8.61 -2.80
CA ILE A 81 3.34 -7.80 -2.35
C ILE A 81 4.14 -8.54 -1.25
N ASP A 82 3.46 -9.18 -0.29
CA ASP A 82 4.13 -9.97 0.75
C ASP A 82 4.97 -11.11 0.14
N ASP A 83 4.42 -11.85 -0.83
CA ASP A 83 5.11 -12.97 -1.48
C ASP A 83 6.33 -12.47 -2.28
N GLU A 84 6.19 -11.36 -3.01
CA GLU A 84 7.29 -10.78 -3.81
C GLU A 84 8.39 -10.18 -2.92
N VAL A 85 8.02 -9.49 -1.83
CA VAL A 85 8.99 -9.01 -0.83
C VAL A 85 9.77 -10.19 -0.24
N LYS A 86 9.09 -11.26 0.18
CA LYS A 86 9.75 -12.47 0.69
C LYS A 86 10.66 -13.12 -0.35
N ARG A 87 10.25 -13.13 -1.62
CA ARG A 87 11.08 -13.63 -2.73
C ARG A 87 12.36 -12.80 -2.89
N ILE A 88 12.27 -11.47 -2.81
CA ILE A 88 13.45 -10.60 -2.87
C ILE A 88 14.33 -10.81 -1.64
N LEU A 89 13.76 -10.89 -0.43
CA LEU A 89 14.49 -11.13 0.80
C LEU A 89 15.19 -12.51 0.84
N SER A 90 14.68 -13.50 0.11
CA SER A 90 15.37 -14.79 -0.04
C SER A 90 16.66 -14.68 -0.88
N GLN A 91 16.76 -13.67 -1.75
CA GLN A 91 17.93 -13.40 -2.59
C GLN A 91 18.89 -12.41 -1.92
N ASP A 92 18.37 -11.45 -1.17
CA ASP A 92 19.14 -10.44 -0.43
C ASP A 92 18.47 -10.19 0.94
N LYS A 93 19.03 -10.81 1.96
CA LYS A 93 18.48 -10.72 3.33
C LYS A 93 18.62 -9.32 3.93
N ASN A 94 19.56 -8.51 3.46
CA ASN A 94 19.85 -7.17 3.97
C ASN A 94 19.16 -6.07 3.13
N ALA A 95 18.20 -6.44 2.28
CA ALA A 95 17.47 -5.48 1.47
C ALA A 95 16.86 -4.36 2.31
N THR A 96 16.79 -3.17 1.72
CA THR A 96 16.13 -2.01 2.33
C THR A 96 14.72 -1.88 1.75
N ILE A 97 13.73 -1.82 2.61
CA ILE A 97 12.32 -1.64 2.24
C ILE A 97 11.89 -0.22 2.60
N VAL A 98 11.28 0.47 1.64
CA VAL A 98 10.70 1.81 1.83
C VAL A 98 9.21 1.72 1.55
N ASN A 99 8.39 1.87 2.59
CA ASN A 99 6.94 1.76 2.54
C ASN A 99 6.31 3.16 2.51
N LEU A 100 5.89 3.59 1.34
CA LEU A 100 5.30 4.91 1.08
C LEU A 100 3.80 4.89 1.39
N GLY A 101 3.33 5.87 2.19
CA GLY A 101 1.95 5.89 2.64
C GLY A 101 1.65 4.71 3.55
N ALA A 102 2.51 4.51 4.54
CA ALA A 102 2.52 3.32 5.39
C ALA A 102 1.20 3.07 6.15
N GLY A 103 0.47 4.11 6.48
CA GLY A 103 -0.79 4.00 7.19
C GLY A 103 -0.72 3.05 8.39
N LEU A 104 -1.64 2.11 8.45
CA LEU A 104 -1.63 0.98 9.38
C LEU A 104 -1.23 -0.34 8.68
N ASP A 105 -0.32 -0.25 7.70
CA ASP A 105 0.25 -1.48 7.13
C ASP A 105 1.05 -2.24 8.20
N THR A 106 0.73 -3.50 8.33
CA THR A 106 1.32 -4.45 9.29
C THR A 106 2.35 -5.36 8.63
N ARG A 107 2.69 -5.10 7.34
CA ARG A 107 3.52 -6.01 6.54
C ARG A 107 4.84 -6.37 7.18
N ILE A 108 5.50 -5.41 7.84
CA ILE A 108 6.76 -5.66 8.55
C ILE A 108 6.66 -6.88 9.48
N THR A 109 5.53 -7.10 10.16
CA THR A 109 5.36 -8.24 11.07
C THR A 109 5.24 -9.59 10.36
N ARG A 110 4.96 -9.58 9.03
CA ARG A 110 4.80 -10.80 8.22
C ARG A 110 6.02 -11.12 7.36
N VAL A 111 6.89 -10.13 7.12
CA VAL A 111 8.03 -10.28 6.20
C VAL A 111 9.39 -10.07 6.87
N ASP A 112 9.46 -9.55 8.09
CA ASP A 112 10.75 -9.30 8.77
C ASP A 112 11.55 -10.60 8.93
N ASN A 113 12.79 -10.54 8.43
CA ASN A 113 13.75 -11.65 8.52
C ASN A 113 14.84 -11.38 9.57
N GLY A 114 14.72 -10.32 10.38
CA GLY A 114 15.67 -9.90 11.38
C GLY A 114 16.91 -9.18 10.85
N LEU A 115 17.06 -8.99 9.53
CA LEU A 115 18.24 -8.40 8.89
C LEU A 115 17.91 -7.22 7.97
N LEU A 116 16.70 -7.18 7.40
CA LEU A 116 16.26 -6.10 6.53
C LEU A 116 16.27 -4.75 7.25
N LYS A 117 16.38 -3.67 6.48
CA LYS A 117 16.04 -2.31 6.95
C LYS A 117 14.65 -1.95 6.45
N TRP A 118 13.88 -1.26 7.28
CA TRP A 118 12.49 -0.88 6.98
C TRP A 118 12.26 0.58 7.32
N TYR A 119 11.71 1.33 6.38
CA TYR A 119 11.32 2.73 6.54
C TYR A 119 9.85 2.91 6.20
N ASP A 120 9.05 3.33 7.18
CA ASP A 120 7.65 3.72 6.98
C ASP A 120 7.54 5.23 6.79
N LEU A 121 7.06 5.67 5.63
CA LEU A 121 6.81 7.07 5.31
C LEU A 121 5.31 7.35 5.29
N ASP A 122 4.87 8.32 6.07
CA ASP A 122 3.51 8.85 6.01
C ASP A 122 3.44 10.25 6.64
N PHE A 123 2.28 10.91 6.56
CA PHE A 123 2.07 12.20 7.22
C PHE A 123 2.33 12.12 8.73
N PRO A 124 2.79 13.23 9.36
CA PRO A 124 3.14 13.26 10.79
C PRO A 124 2.05 12.73 11.72
N ASP A 125 0.78 13.06 11.46
CA ASP A 125 -0.34 12.61 12.28
C ASP A 125 -0.57 11.09 12.14
N VAL A 126 -0.36 10.53 10.94
CA VAL A 126 -0.48 9.09 10.69
C VAL A 126 0.66 8.35 11.38
N ILE A 127 1.90 8.83 11.26
CA ILE A 127 3.06 8.24 11.95
C ILE A 127 2.86 8.30 13.47
N LYS A 128 2.41 9.42 14.00
CA LYS A 128 2.07 9.57 15.43
C LYS A 128 1.01 8.56 15.89
N PHE A 129 0.00 8.29 15.05
CA PHE A 129 -1.00 7.27 15.37
C PHE A 129 -0.41 5.84 15.27
N ARG A 130 0.37 5.57 14.22
CA ARG A 130 1.05 4.30 13.98
C ARG A 130 2.00 3.93 15.12
N SER A 131 2.73 4.89 15.70
CA SER A 131 3.69 4.66 16.79
C SER A 131 3.08 4.09 18.08
N GLN A 132 1.75 4.12 18.21
CA GLN A 132 1.06 3.46 19.31
C GLN A 132 1.05 1.93 19.18
N PHE A 133 1.29 1.40 17.99
CA PHE A 133 1.21 -0.04 17.67
C PHE A 133 2.54 -0.64 17.22
N PHE A 134 3.46 0.19 16.75
CA PHE A 134 4.75 -0.24 16.22
C PHE A 134 5.88 0.53 16.90
N SER A 135 6.93 -0.19 17.29
CA SER A 135 8.13 0.38 17.89
C SER A 135 9.23 0.50 16.85
N GLU A 136 9.96 1.59 16.91
CA GLU A 136 11.18 1.79 16.12
C GLU A 136 12.37 1.09 16.76
N ASN A 137 13.37 0.79 15.94
CA ASN A 137 14.68 0.33 16.35
C ASN A 137 15.72 0.70 15.27
N GLU A 138 16.97 0.22 15.38
CA GLU A 138 18.04 0.53 14.42
C GLU A 138 17.71 0.12 12.97
N ARG A 139 16.86 -0.89 12.76
CA ARG A 139 16.47 -1.40 11.44
C ARG A 139 15.12 -0.89 10.95
N ILE A 140 14.21 -0.57 11.88
CA ILE A 140 12.82 -0.18 11.59
C ILE A 140 12.65 1.26 12.04
N GLN A 141 12.43 2.16 11.09
CA GLN A 141 12.33 3.60 11.30
C GLN A 141 11.08 4.18 10.65
N THR A 142 10.58 5.30 11.18
CA THR A 142 9.47 6.05 10.59
C THR A 142 9.93 7.43 10.13
N ILE A 143 9.34 7.92 9.05
CA ILE A 143 9.64 9.23 8.46
C ILE A 143 8.33 10.01 8.36
N PRO A 144 8.09 10.99 9.25
CA PRO A 144 6.85 11.76 9.31
C PRO A 144 6.85 12.89 8.25
N LYS A 145 6.76 12.52 6.96
CA LYS A 145 6.77 13.45 5.83
C LYS A 145 5.77 13.04 4.75
N SER A 146 5.36 14.00 3.94
CA SER A 146 4.64 13.72 2.69
C SER A 146 5.56 13.04 1.69
N VAL A 147 5.03 12.10 0.89
CA VAL A 147 5.78 11.49 -0.23
C VAL A 147 6.22 12.55 -1.27
N LEU A 148 5.54 13.69 -1.33
CA LEU A 148 5.90 14.82 -2.20
C LEU A 148 6.99 15.74 -1.63
N ASP A 149 7.34 15.60 -0.36
CA ASP A 149 8.49 16.28 0.24
C ASP A 149 9.75 15.47 -0.07
N THR A 150 10.54 15.94 -1.03
CA THR A 150 11.72 15.20 -1.54
C THR A 150 12.79 14.94 -0.49
N THR A 151 12.81 15.70 0.61
CA THR A 151 13.85 15.59 1.66
C THR A 151 13.77 14.33 2.51
N TRP A 152 12.68 13.53 2.39
CA TRP A 152 12.60 12.25 3.09
C TRP A 152 13.63 11.24 2.58
N THR A 153 14.04 11.34 1.31
CA THR A 153 15.01 10.42 0.71
C THR A 153 16.38 10.48 1.38
N GLU A 154 16.75 11.64 1.93
CA GLU A 154 18.02 11.86 2.66
C GLU A 154 18.09 11.04 3.97
N GLN A 155 16.95 10.59 4.49
CA GLN A 155 16.87 9.79 5.71
C GLN A 155 16.96 8.28 5.44
N ILE A 156 16.94 7.87 4.17
CA ILE A 156 17.03 6.46 3.80
C ILE A 156 18.51 6.06 3.65
N HIS A 157 18.95 5.16 4.52
CA HIS A 157 20.31 4.63 4.48
C HIS A 157 20.32 3.18 3.99
N PHE A 158 20.83 2.95 2.79
CA PHE A 158 20.92 1.63 2.20
C PHE A 158 22.34 1.32 1.69
N ASP A 159 22.68 0.04 1.63
CA ASP A 159 23.90 -0.41 0.99
C ASP A 159 23.70 -0.41 -0.53
N LYS A 160 24.62 0.19 -1.29
CA LYS A 160 24.57 0.25 -2.77
C LYS A 160 24.59 -1.13 -3.42
N ASN A 161 25.09 -2.15 -2.72
CA ASN A 161 25.13 -3.53 -3.18
C ASN A 161 23.87 -4.31 -2.80
N SER A 162 23.06 -3.81 -1.89
CA SER A 162 21.81 -4.43 -1.46
C SER A 162 20.65 -3.94 -2.28
N LYS A 163 19.63 -4.79 -2.41
CA LYS A 163 18.39 -4.45 -3.10
C LYS A 163 17.58 -3.42 -2.31
N VAL A 164 17.01 -2.48 -3.03
CA VAL A 164 16.00 -1.56 -2.49
C VAL A 164 14.64 -1.96 -3.04
N VAL A 165 13.66 -2.07 -2.15
CA VAL A 165 12.25 -2.36 -2.49
C VAL A 165 11.40 -1.20 -1.99
N ILE A 166 10.64 -0.63 -2.89
CA ILE A 166 9.70 0.45 -2.60
C ILE A 166 8.29 -0.13 -2.67
N ILE A 167 7.47 0.16 -1.67
CA ILE A 167 6.07 -0.27 -1.62
C ILE A 167 5.20 0.99 -1.56
N ALA A 168 4.15 1.04 -2.38
CA ALA A 168 3.15 2.10 -2.37
C ALA A 168 1.74 1.49 -2.48
N GLU A 169 1.32 0.77 -1.44
CA GLU A 169 0.02 0.08 -1.42
C GLU A 169 -1.11 1.05 -1.07
N GLY A 170 -2.10 1.15 -1.96
CA GLY A 170 -3.29 1.99 -1.74
C GLY A 170 -2.97 3.48 -1.72
N LEU A 171 -1.94 3.93 -2.43
CA LEU A 171 -1.43 5.29 -2.33
C LEU A 171 -1.58 6.09 -3.64
N LEU A 172 -1.05 5.59 -4.75
CA LEU A 172 -0.82 6.42 -5.94
C LEU A 172 -2.11 6.91 -6.61
N MET A 173 -3.23 6.21 -6.45
CA MET A 173 -4.52 6.62 -7.00
C MET A 173 -5.05 7.95 -6.44
N TYR A 174 -4.53 8.42 -5.33
CA TYR A 174 -4.92 9.70 -4.71
C TYR A 174 -4.15 10.91 -5.24
N PHE A 175 -3.15 10.72 -6.09
CA PHE A 175 -2.35 11.77 -6.70
C PHE A 175 -2.78 12.05 -8.14
N SER A 176 -2.47 13.25 -8.62
CA SER A 176 -2.57 13.55 -10.04
C SER A 176 -1.51 12.77 -10.84
N GLU A 177 -1.74 12.57 -12.15
CA GLU A 177 -0.73 11.94 -13.02
C GLU A 177 0.61 12.67 -12.98
N ASN A 178 0.58 13.99 -12.92
CA ASN A 178 1.78 14.82 -12.79
C ASN A 178 2.53 14.55 -11.47
N ASP A 179 1.82 14.37 -10.36
CA ASP A 179 2.46 14.08 -9.08
C ASP A 179 2.98 12.64 -9.02
N VAL A 180 2.26 11.68 -9.62
CA VAL A 180 2.78 10.30 -9.80
C VAL A 180 4.08 10.33 -10.62
N SER A 181 4.12 11.07 -11.73
CA SER A 181 5.34 11.23 -12.53
C SER A 181 6.49 11.86 -11.75
N LYS A 182 6.23 12.87 -10.91
CA LYS A 182 7.25 13.47 -10.02
C LYS A 182 7.75 12.47 -8.98
N ILE A 183 6.86 11.67 -8.39
CA ILE A 183 7.25 10.61 -7.45
C ILE A 183 8.17 9.60 -8.16
N LEU A 184 7.78 9.10 -9.34
CA LEU A 184 8.60 8.16 -10.09
C LEU A 184 9.96 8.76 -10.49
N THR A 185 9.99 10.04 -10.86
CA THR A 185 11.23 10.76 -11.18
C THR A 185 12.17 10.84 -9.97
N LEU A 186 11.61 11.18 -8.79
CA LEU A 186 12.38 11.21 -7.54
C LEU A 186 12.96 9.82 -7.23
N LEU A 187 12.10 8.79 -7.27
CA LEU A 187 12.49 7.43 -6.94
C LEU A 187 13.55 6.87 -7.90
N ALA A 188 13.42 7.14 -9.21
CA ALA A 188 14.40 6.73 -10.22
C ALA A 188 15.78 7.36 -9.98
N ARG A 189 15.81 8.63 -9.54
CA ARG A 189 17.03 9.36 -9.24
C ARG A 189 17.71 8.88 -7.96
N GLU A 190 16.94 8.76 -6.88
CA GLU A 190 17.48 8.47 -5.54
C GLU A 190 17.74 6.97 -5.32
N PHE A 191 16.97 6.10 -5.98
CA PHE A 191 17.03 4.65 -5.79
C PHE A 191 17.17 3.92 -7.15
N PRO A 192 18.26 4.12 -7.89
CA PRO A 192 18.49 3.44 -9.16
C PRO A 192 18.49 1.92 -8.94
N ARG A 193 17.91 1.16 -9.86
CA ARG A 193 17.70 -0.30 -9.79
C ARG A 193 16.73 -0.79 -8.71
N ALA A 194 16.08 0.11 -7.94
CA ALA A 194 15.09 -0.32 -6.97
C ALA A 194 13.91 -1.03 -7.65
N HIS A 195 13.40 -2.06 -6.98
CA HIS A 195 12.10 -2.66 -7.28
C HIS A 195 11.00 -1.84 -6.63
N MET A 196 9.88 -1.65 -7.32
CA MET A 196 8.73 -0.99 -6.73
C MET A 196 7.47 -1.81 -6.94
N PHE A 197 6.70 -2.00 -5.87
CA PHE A 197 5.39 -2.66 -5.88
C PHE A 197 4.31 -1.68 -5.47
N PHE A 198 3.27 -1.58 -6.26
CA PHE A 198 2.14 -0.70 -5.99
C PHE A 198 0.88 -1.20 -6.68
N ASP A 199 -0.26 -0.72 -6.25
CA ASP A 199 -1.51 -1.00 -6.92
C ASP A 199 -2.05 0.23 -7.65
N VAL A 200 -2.77 -0.04 -8.73
CA VAL A 200 -3.43 0.97 -9.56
C VAL A 200 -4.87 0.57 -9.82
N VAL A 201 -5.72 1.57 -10.01
CA VAL A 201 -7.10 1.38 -10.44
C VAL A 201 -7.22 1.60 -11.95
N HIS A 202 -8.19 0.95 -12.57
CA HIS A 202 -8.49 1.19 -13.98
C HIS A 202 -9.06 2.60 -14.17
N SER A 203 -8.61 3.35 -15.19
CA SER A 203 -9.02 4.75 -15.44
C SER A 203 -10.53 4.91 -15.57
N TYR A 204 -11.25 3.88 -15.99
CA TYR A 204 -12.71 3.88 -16.04
C TYR A 204 -13.38 4.26 -14.70
N PHE A 205 -12.73 4.01 -13.57
CA PHE A 205 -13.25 4.30 -12.24
C PHE A 205 -12.87 5.68 -11.70
N ILE A 206 -12.05 6.42 -12.45
CA ILE A 206 -11.65 7.79 -12.09
C ILE A 206 -12.81 8.76 -12.36
N ASN A 207 -13.03 9.72 -11.46
CA ASN A 207 -14.05 10.79 -11.58
C ASN A 207 -15.50 10.29 -11.80
N LYS A 208 -15.80 9.03 -11.49
CA LYS A 208 -17.18 8.52 -11.51
C LYS A 208 -17.75 8.47 -10.10
N LYS A 209 -19.09 8.46 -9.98
CA LYS A 209 -19.82 8.39 -8.70
C LYS A 209 -19.37 7.23 -7.76
N ILE A 210 -18.53 6.33 -8.25
CA ILE A 210 -18.01 5.18 -7.50
C ILE A 210 -16.83 5.58 -6.59
N SER A 211 -16.01 6.55 -7.01
CA SER A 211 -14.98 7.14 -6.14
C SER A 211 -14.68 8.55 -6.61
N SER A 212 -15.16 9.53 -5.87
CA SER A 212 -14.81 10.96 -6.10
C SER A 212 -13.39 11.31 -5.65
N THR A 213 -12.66 10.36 -5.09
CA THR A 213 -11.38 10.56 -4.41
C THR A 213 -10.18 10.10 -5.21
N PHE A 214 -10.39 9.20 -6.20
CA PHE A 214 -9.30 8.75 -7.04
C PHE A 214 -9.08 9.73 -8.20
N LEU A 215 -7.83 10.18 -8.34
CA LEU A 215 -7.41 11.17 -9.32
C LEU A 215 -6.65 10.56 -10.49
N TRP A 216 -6.04 9.38 -10.29
CA TRP A 216 -5.21 8.73 -11.29
C TRP A 216 -5.47 7.21 -11.35
N GLY A 217 -5.34 6.68 -12.56
CA GLY A 217 -5.43 5.26 -12.87
C GLY A 217 -5.06 5.01 -14.32
N ILE A 218 -4.78 3.77 -14.67
CA ILE A 218 -4.34 3.35 -16.01
C ILE A 218 -5.25 2.24 -16.58
N ASN A 219 -5.31 2.13 -17.91
CA ASN A 219 -6.08 1.07 -18.58
C ASN A 219 -5.25 -0.22 -18.73
N ASN A 220 -3.96 -0.05 -18.93
CA ASN A 220 -3.02 -1.15 -19.17
C ASN A 220 -1.75 -0.91 -18.36
N ALA A 221 -1.23 -1.97 -17.73
CA ALA A 221 -0.03 -1.91 -16.89
C ALA A 221 1.18 -1.26 -17.60
N LYS A 222 1.35 -1.47 -18.92
CA LYS A 222 2.44 -0.87 -19.70
C LYS A 222 2.36 0.66 -19.83
N GLU A 223 1.23 1.26 -19.54
CA GLU A 223 1.12 2.74 -19.56
C GLU A 223 2.01 3.40 -18.50
N ILE A 224 2.39 2.66 -17.44
CA ILE A 224 3.31 3.16 -16.40
C ILE A 224 4.67 3.55 -16.97
N GLU A 225 5.16 2.85 -17.99
CA GLU A 225 6.45 3.12 -18.62
C GLU A 225 6.47 4.48 -19.37
N LYS A 226 5.29 5.02 -19.70
CA LYS A 226 5.18 6.33 -20.34
C LYS A 226 5.40 7.49 -19.39
N LEU A 227 5.26 7.27 -18.08
CA LEU A 227 5.39 8.32 -17.07
C LEU A 227 6.85 8.70 -16.79
N HIS A 228 7.79 7.76 -16.99
CA HIS A 228 9.22 8.04 -16.82
C HIS A 228 10.08 7.03 -17.60
N PRO A 229 11.13 7.45 -18.34
CA PRO A 229 11.94 6.57 -19.20
C PRO A 229 12.75 5.50 -18.43
N ALA A 230 13.07 5.75 -17.16
CA ALA A 230 13.74 4.77 -16.33
C ALA A 230 12.82 3.67 -15.77
N VAL A 231 11.51 3.78 -15.95
CA VAL A 231 10.56 2.78 -15.45
C VAL A 231 10.50 1.61 -16.44
N GLU A 232 10.67 0.39 -15.92
CA GLU A 232 10.46 -0.86 -16.64
C GLU A 232 9.43 -1.70 -15.91
N LEU A 233 8.37 -2.11 -16.61
CA LEU A 233 7.37 -3.02 -16.06
C LEU A 233 7.91 -4.46 -16.08
N ILE A 234 8.17 -5.03 -14.91
CA ILE A 234 8.63 -6.40 -14.74
C ILE A 234 7.47 -7.38 -14.78
N GLN A 235 6.40 -7.08 -14.03
CA GLN A 235 5.24 -7.95 -13.92
C GLN A 235 3.99 -7.18 -13.50
N SER A 236 2.83 -7.71 -13.84
CA SER A 236 1.55 -7.20 -13.36
C SER A 236 0.59 -8.33 -13.03
N TRP A 237 -0.25 -8.11 -12.02
CA TRP A 237 -1.30 -9.04 -11.59
C TRP A 237 -2.65 -8.31 -11.60
N SER A 238 -3.63 -8.89 -12.26
CA SER A 238 -5.01 -8.37 -12.23
C SER A 238 -5.75 -8.93 -11.02
N ALA A 239 -6.26 -8.10 -10.14
CA ALA A 239 -7.00 -8.53 -8.96
C ALA A 239 -8.19 -9.44 -9.30
N GLY A 240 -8.83 -9.23 -10.47
CA GLY A 240 -9.90 -10.09 -10.96
C GLY A 240 -9.48 -11.53 -11.25
N ASN A 241 -8.19 -11.81 -11.43
CA ASN A 241 -7.64 -13.16 -11.65
C ASN A 241 -7.13 -13.83 -10.38
N LEU A 242 -6.97 -13.08 -9.31
CA LEU A 242 -6.48 -13.57 -8.03
C LEU A 242 -7.62 -14.04 -7.13
N LEU A 243 -7.32 -14.90 -6.18
CA LEU A 243 -8.24 -15.38 -5.15
C LEU A 243 -9.58 -15.88 -5.72
N LYS A 244 -9.54 -16.60 -6.84
CA LYS A 244 -10.74 -17.09 -7.53
C LYS A 244 -11.59 -17.97 -6.63
N GLU A 245 -11.00 -18.74 -5.73
CA GLU A 245 -11.66 -19.57 -4.73
C GLU A 245 -12.56 -18.76 -3.78
N ARG A 246 -12.25 -17.49 -3.55
CA ARG A 246 -13.02 -16.56 -2.73
C ARG A 246 -14.05 -15.74 -3.52
N GLN A 247 -14.00 -15.79 -4.86
CA GLN A 247 -14.90 -15.01 -5.71
C GLN A 247 -16.21 -15.78 -5.94
N PRO A 248 -17.39 -15.13 -5.75
CA PRO A 248 -18.66 -15.66 -6.22
C PRO A 248 -18.63 -15.93 -7.73
N MET A 249 -19.42 -16.91 -8.17
CA MET A 249 -19.49 -17.29 -9.59
C MET A 249 -19.81 -16.10 -10.50
N ILE A 250 -20.76 -15.25 -10.09
CA ILE A 250 -21.14 -14.06 -10.87
C ILE A 250 -19.94 -13.11 -11.08
N LEU A 251 -19.11 -12.93 -10.06
CA LEU A 251 -17.92 -12.07 -10.15
C LEU A 251 -16.87 -12.68 -11.07
N ARG A 252 -16.68 -14.01 -11.04
CA ARG A 252 -15.77 -14.71 -11.98
C ARG A 252 -16.23 -14.54 -13.42
N LEU A 253 -17.54 -14.58 -13.68
CA LEU A 253 -18.10 -14.34 -15.01
C LEU A 253 -17.90 -12.88 -15.46
N LEU A 254 -18.14 -11.91 -14.58
CA LEU A 254 -17.90 -10.50 -14.90
C LEU A 254 -16.42 -10.21 -15.17
N ASN A 255 -15.50 -10.92 -14.53
CA ASN A 255 -14.05 -10.77 -14.74
C ASN A 255 -13.55 -11.32 -16.08
N ILE A 256 -14.41 -11.84 -16.96
CA ILE A 256 -14.10 -12.12 -18.36
C ILE A 256 -13.88 -10.79 -19.12
N LEU A 257 -14.59 -9.73 -18.74
CA LEU A 257 -14.46 -8.42 -19.36
C LEU A 257 -13.18 -7.72 -18.89
N PRO A 258 -12.36 -7.14 -19.80
CA PRO A 258 -11.08 -6.51 -19.44
C PRO A 258 -11.19 -5.42 -18.36
N ALA A 259 -12.20 -4.56 -18.43
CA ALA A 259 -12.37 -3.45 -17.46
C ALA A 259 -12.70 -3.96 -16.04
N THR A 260 -13.48 -5.02 -15.90
CA THR A 260 -13.79 -5.62 -14.60
C THR A 260 -12.66 -6.50 -14.08
N LYS A 261 -11.98 -7.22 -14.97
CA LYS A 261 -10.80 -8.01 -14.65
C LYS A 261 -9.66 -7.12 -14.12
N ASN A 262 -9.38 -6.02 -14.82
CA ASN A 262 -8.28 -5.09 -14.54
C ASN A 262 -8.73 -3.87 -13.72
N ARG A 263 -9.89 -3.93 -13.04
CA ARG A 263 -10.38 -2.82 -12.20
C ARG A 263 -9.35 -2.35 -11.16
N SER A 264 -8.53 -3.26 -10.67
CA SER A 264 -7.33 -3.01 -9.89
C SER A 264 -6.26 -3.97 -10.35
N GLN A 265 -5.04 -3.46 -10.50
CA GLN A 265 -3.86 -4.23 -10.86
C GLN A 265 -2.77 -3.95 -9.84
N ILE A 266 -1.98 -4.95 -9.54
CA ILE A 266 -0.73 -4.81 -8.77
C ILE A 266 0.40 -4.81 -9.80
N LEU A 267 1.32 -3.85 -9.71
CA LEU A 267 2.44 -3.69 -10.61
C LEU A 267 3.75 -3.89 -9.84
N HIS A 268 4.66 -4.61 -10.48
CA HIS A 268 6.06 -4.67 -10.15
C HIS A 268 6.84 -3.97 -11.25
N ILE A 269 7.44 -2.85 -10.92
CA ILE A 269 8.37 -2.14 -11.80
C ILE A 269 9.78 -2.17 -11.23
N GLN A 270 10.76 -1.94 -12.09
CA GLN A 270 12.14 -1.69 -11.71
C GLN A 270 12.64 -0.40 -12.36
N PHE A 271 13.42 0.38 -11.63
CA PHE A 271 14.10 1.54 -12.19
C PHE A 271 15.38 1.09 -12.88
N LYS A 272 15.54 1.50 -14.17
CA LYS A 272 16.79 1.32 -14.91
C LYS A 272 17.90 2.19 -14.31
N GLN A 273 19.15 1.86 -14.66
CA GLN A 273 20.29 2.71 -14.32
C GLN A 273 20.25 4.03 -15.09
#